data_6a25421576bf6e289a887951d3cc631f
#
_entry.id   6a25421576bf6e289a887951d3cc631f
#
_cell.length_a   1.000
_cell.length_b   1.000
_cell.length_c   1.000
_cell.angle_alpha   90.00
_cell.angle_beta   90.00
_cell.angle_gamma   90.00
#
_symmetry.space_group_name_H-M   'P 1'
#
loop_
_entity.id
_entity.type
_entity.pdbx_description
1 polymer ?
#
loop_
_entity_poly.entity_id
_entity_poly.type
_entity_poly.pdbx_seq_one_letter_code
_entity_poly.pdbx_strand_id
1 'polypeptide(L)'
;MKNDRQNQLLQIISEEIIETQEQLLERLQAKGIKSTQATISRDIKELHLIKEPAGQGRYRYAVSAHRTKLNFADKLRTIFRESVLTVDNAQNIVVIKTLPGLANAAGSAVDGMDVPYLVGSLAGDDTALLIMRDTESALDFTEEIKGMLR
;
A
#
# COMPACT_ATOMS: atom_id res chain seq x y z
N MET A 1 19.13 4.87 13.20
CA MET A 1 20.30 4.85 12.30
C MET A 1 19.98 4.20 10.96
N LYS A 2 19.81 2.89 10.87
CA LYS A 2 19.47 2.26 9.57
C LYS A 2 18.17 2.78 9.00
N ASN A 3 17.11 2.84 9.79
CA ASN A 3 15.79 3.32 9.37
C ASN A 3 15.83 4.79 8.95
N ASP A 4 16.57 5.62 9.69
CA ASP A 4 16.69 7.04 9.34
C ASP A 4 17.40 7.24 8.01
N ARG A 5 18.48 6.49 7.78
CA ARG A 5 19.19 6.52 6.51
C ARG A 5 18.30 6.07 5.34
N GLN A 6 17.56 4.97 5.52
CA GLN A 6 16.67 4.46 4.50
C GLN A 6 15.51 5.42 4.21
N ASN A 7 14.94 6.05 5.24
CA ASN A 7 13.90 7.06 5.09
C ASN A 7 14.43 8.29 4.32
N GLN A 8 15.62 8.76 4.65
CA GLN A 8 16.25 9.86 3.93
C GLN A 8 16.55 9.51 2.48
N LEU A 9 17.00 8.29 2.23
CA LEU A 9 17.24 7.79 0.88
C LEU A 9 15.95 7.78 0.05
N LEU A 10 14.86 7.29 0.61
CA LEU A 10 13.53 7.29 -0.05
C LEU A 10 13.06 8.72 -0.33
N GLN A 11 13.25 9.63 0.59
CA GLN A 11 12.90 11.04 0.41
C GLN A 11 13.70 11.65 -0.75
N ILE A 12 15.00 11.43 -0.78
CA ILE A 12 15.88 11.97 -1.83
C ILE A 12 15.43 11.51 -3.22
N ILE A 13 15.15 10.21 -3.40
CA ILE A 13 14.73 9.70 -4.71
C ILE A 13 13.33 10.15 -5.12
N SER A 14 12.49 10.55 -4.16
CA SER A 14 11.17 11.12 -4.45
C SER A 14 11.23 12.59 -4.89
N GLU A 15 12.21 13.33 -4.37
CA GLU A 15 12.35 14.76 -4.63
C GLU A 15 13.28 15.09 -5.80
N GLU A 16 14.29 14.26 -6.06
CA GLU A 16 15.32 14.49 -7.06
C GLU A 16 15.45 13.30 -8.02
N ILE A 17 15.91 13.57 -9.23
CA ILE A 17 16.29 12.52 -10.19
C ILE A 17 17.68 12.03 -9.86
N ILE A 18 17.77 10.84 -9.26
CA ILE A 18 19.03 10.19 -8.89
C ILE A 18 19.29 9.04 -9.85
N GLU A 19 20.39 9.11 -10.58
CA GLU A 19 20.74 8.14 -11.60
C GLU A 19 21.78 7.11 -11.13
N THR A 20 22.64 7.49 -10.17
CA THR A 20 23.76 6.64 -9.72
C THR A 20 23.81 6.52 -8.20
N GLN A 21 24.46 5.44 -7.72
CA GLN A 21 24.71 5.24 -6.28
C GLN A 21 25.62 6.33 -5.71
N GLU A 22 26.55 6.85 -6.51
CA GLU A 22 27.42 7.96 -6.11
C GLU A 22 26.63 9.22 -5.79
N GLN A 23 25.65 9.55 -6.63
CA GLN A 23 24.75 10.68 -6.36
C GLN A 23 23.96 10.49 -5.06
N LEU A 24 23.49 9.27 -4.78
CA LEU A 24 22.85 8.96 -3.50
C LEU A 24 23.76 9.20 -2.31
N LEU A 25 25.02 8.74 -2.40
CA LEU A 25 26.02 8.96 -1.36
C LEU A 25 26.26 10.45 -1.12
N GLU A 26 26.44 11.22 -2.19
CA GLU A 26 26.65 12.66 -2.10
C GLU A 26 25.48 13.38 -1.43
N ARG A 27 24.25 13.04 -1.82
CA ARG A 27 23.04 13.65 -1.24
C ARG A 27 22.85 13.29 0.23
N LEU A 28 23.12 12.04 0.61
CA LEU A 28 23.08 11.61 2.01
C LEU A 28 24.14 12.34 2.82
N GLN A 29 25.35 12.47 2.30
CA GLN A 29 26.44 13.20 2.96
C GLN A 29 26.09 14.68 3.15
N ALA A 30 25.46 15.31 2.17
CA ALA A 30 24.97 16.68 2.26
C ALA A 30 23.92 16.86 3.39
N LYS A 31 23.19 15.80 3.71
CA LYS A 31 22.24 15.77 4.84
C LYS A 31 22.88 15.32 6.16
N GLY A 32 24.20 15.19 6.22
CA GLY A 32 24.93 14.78 7.43
C GLY A 32 24.95 13.27 7.68
N ILE A 33 24.53 12.45 6.73
CA ILE A 33 24.51 11.00 6.87
C ILE A 33 25.69 10.41 6.10
N LYS A 34 26.67 9.89 6.82
CA LYS A 34 27.79 9.18 6.22
C LYS A 34 27.44 7.75 5.92
N SER A 35 27.77 7.28 4.73
CA SER A 35 27.53 5.90 4.32
C SER A 35 28.59 5.46 3.30
N THR A 36 28.62 4.18 3.02
CA THR A 36 29.52 3.57 2.03
C THR A 36 28.69 3.05 0.85
N GLN A 37 29.36 2.85 -0.30
CA GLN A 37 28.72 2.25 -1.47
C GLN A 37 28.13 0.88 -1.18
N ALA A 38 28.83 0.06 -0.39
CA ALA A 38 28.33 -1.28 -0.01
C ALA A 38 27.03 -1.18 0.80
N THR A 39 26.95 -0.23 1.72
CA THR A 39 25.74 0.01 2.52
C THR A 39 24.59 0.50 1.65
N ILE A 40 24.84 1.45 0.75
CA ILE A 40 23.82 1.95 -0.18
C ILE A 40 23.34 0.84 -1.12
N SER A 41 24.24 0.01 -1.61
CA SER A 41 23.88 -1.15 -2.46
C SER A 41 22.96 -2.13 -1.74
N ARG A 42 23.20 -2.38 -0.45
CA ARG A 42 22.31 -3.20 0.39
C ARG A 42 20.96 -2.54 0.61
N ASP A 43 20.95 -1.25 0.90
CA ASP A 43 19.71 -0.50 1.10
C ASP A 43 18.85 -0.50 -0.18
N ILE A 44 19.45 -0.38 -1.34
CA ILE A 44 18.75 -0.46 -2.63
C ILE A 44 18.06 -1.82 -2.78
N LYS A 45 18.73 -2.90 -2.43
CA LYS A 45 18.15 -4.25 -2.47
C LYS A 45 17.05 -4.43 -1.44
N GLU A 46 17.29 -4.04 -0.19
CA GLU A 46 16.31 -4.18 0.88
C GLU A 46 15.04 -3.35 0.65
N LEU A 47 15.19 -2.17 0.07
CA LEU A 47 14.07 -1.28 -0.25
C LEU A 47 13.43 -1.62 -1.60
N HIS A 48 13.94 -2.63 -2.31
CA HIS A 48 13.45 -3.03 -3.63
C HIS A 48 13.41 -1.85 -4.62
N LEU A 49 14.45 -1.04 -4.61
CA LEU A 49 14.59 0.07 -5.56
C LEU A 49 14.97 -0.45 -6.93
N ILE A 50 14.37 0.13 -7.95
CA ILE A 50 14.64 -0.18 -9.37
C ILE A 50 15.01 1.11 -10.10
N LYS A 51 15.61 0.96 -11.27
CA LYS A 51 15.78 2.08 -12.20
C LYS A 51 14.60 2.11 -13.15
N GLU A 52 13.96 3.27 -13.26
CA GLU A 52 12.89 3.51 -14.22
C GLU A 52 13.23 4.66 -15.16
N PRO A 53 12.65 4.70 -16.38
CA PRO A 53 12.86 5.84 -17.28
C PRO A 53 12.37 7.15 -16.67
N ALA A 54 13.22 8.19 -16.72
CA ALA A 54 12.92 9.54 -16.23
C ALA A 54 12.70 10.56 -17.35
N GLY A 55 12.60 10.09 -18.61
CA GLY A 55 12.50 10.91 -19.79
C GLY A 55 13.87 11.25 -20.40
N GLN A 56 13.89 11.67 -21.67
CA GLN A 56 15.11 12.09 -22.40
C GLN A 56 16.26 11.07 -22.36
N GLY A 57 15.95 9.76 -22.35
CA GLY A 57 16.95 8.71 -22.28
C GLY A 57 17.63 8.55 -20.93
N ARG A 58 17.15 9.23 -19.89
CA ARG A 58 17.68 9.15 -18.52
C ARG A 58 16.90 8.11 -17.71
N TYR A 59 17.56 7.58 -16.70
CA TYR A 59 16.97 6.65 -15.73
C TYR A 59 17.14 7.19 -14.31
N ARG A 60 16.23 6.84 -13.43
CA ARG A 60 16.31 7.23 -12.02
C ARG A 60 15.97 6.05 -11.11
N TYR A 61 16.47 6.09 -9.88
CA TYR A 61 16.03 5.18 -8.84
C TYR A 61 14.60 5.51 -8.40
N ALA A 62 13.79 4.48 -8.24
CA ALA A 62 12.41 4.59 -7.78
C ALA A 62 12.01 3.37 -6.97
N VAL A 63 10.96 3.51 -6.15
CA VAL A 63 10.38 2.39 -5.42
C VAL A 63 9.66 1.50 -6.42
N SER A 64 9.88 0.17 -6.34
CA SER A 64 9.21 -0.77 -7.23
C SER A 64 7.69 -0.75 -7.01
N ALA A 65 6.93 -0.97 -8.09
CA ALA A 65 5.48 -1.05 -8.02
C ALA A 65 5.00 -2.13 -7.03
N HIS A 66 5.74 -3.22 -6.91
CA HIS A 66 5.45 -4.30 -5.96
C HIS A 66 5.47 -3.79 -4.51
N ARG A 67 6.50 -3.02 -4.11
CA ARG A 67 6.57 -2.44 -2.77
C ARG A 67 5.47 -1.43 -2.52
N THR A 68 5.17 -0.58 -3.49
CA THR A 68 4.05 0.37 -3.41
C THR A 68 2.74 -0.36 -3.17
N LYS A 69 2.51 -1.47 -3.87
CA LYS A 69 1.34 -2.33 -3.71
C LYS A 69 1.27 -2.95 -2.31
N LEU A 70 2.40 -3.45 -1.77
CA LEU A 70 2.47 -4.00 -0.41
C LEU A 70 2.17 -2.94 0.65
N ASN A 71 2.76 -1.75 0.55
CA ASN A 71 2.50 -0.64 1.47
C ASN A 71 1.04 -0.20 1.43
N PHE A 72 0.43 -0.22 0.26
CA PHE A 72 -0.98 0.10 0.07
C PHE A 72 -1.88 -0.95 0.75
N ALA A 73 -1.58 -2.24 0.59
CA ALA A 73 -2.30 -3.32 1.25
C ALA A 73 -2.25 -3.20 2.78
N ASP A 74 -1.10 -2.86 3.36
CA ASP A 74 -0.96 -2.64 4.80
C ASP A 74 -1.80 -1.45 5.28
N LYS A 75 -1.84 -0.36 4.54
CA LYS A 75 -2.69 0.80 4.84
C LYS A 75 -4.17 0.41 4.83
N LEU A 76 -4.60 -0.39 3.87
CA LEU A 76 -5.97 -0.87 3.77
C LEU A 76 -6.36 -1.72 4.98
N ARG A 77 -5.49 -2.61 5.43
CA ARG A 77 -5.71 -3.41 6.64
C ARG A 77 -5.88 -2.54 7.87
N THR A 78 -5.06 -1.50 8.01
CA THR A 78 -5.16 -0.54 9.12
C THR A 78 -6.50 0.18 9.09
N ILE A 79 -6.93 0.68 7.94
CA ILE A 79 -8.23 1.34 7.76
C ILE A 79 -9.37 0.39 8.17
N PHE A 80 -9.31 -0.86 7.73
CA PHE A 80 -10.30 -1.87 8.10
C PHE A 80 -10.36 -2.09 9.60
N ARG A 81 -9.23 -2.31 10.26
CA ARG A 81 -9.18 -2.55 11.71
C ARG A 81 -9.74 -1.39 12.52
N GLU A 82 -9.48 -0.16 12.08
CA GLU A 82 -9.92 1.04 12.79
C GLU A 82 -11.38 1.39 12.52
N SER A 83 -11.91 1.03 11.35
CA SER A 83 -13.22 1.47 10.88
C SER A 83 -14.31 0.43 11.02
N VAL A 84 -14.01 -0.84 10.81
CA VAL A 84 -15.00 -1.92 10.68
C VAL A 84 -15.35 -2.52 12.02
N LEU A 85 -16.65 -2.58 12.32
CA LEU A 85 -17.18 -3.20 13.52
C LEU A 85 -17.53 -4.67 13.28
N THR A 86 -18.28 -4.97 12.22
CA THR A 86 -18.73 -6.31 11.87
C THR A 86 -18.76 -6.52 10.37
N VAL A 87 -18.62 -7.76 9.98
CA VAL A 87 -18.77 -8.20 8.57
C VAL A 87 -19.64 -9.45 8.58
N ASP A 88 -20.62 -9.48 7.69
CA ASP A 88 -21.49 -10.63 7.49
C ASP A 88 -21.89 -10.70 6.02
N ASN A 89 -22.48 -11.80 5.59
CA ASN A 89 -23.02 -11.93 4.25
C ASN A 89 -24.48 -12.37 4.26
N ALA A 90 -25.21 -11.88 3.26
CA ALA A 90 -26.55 -12.33 2.95
C ALA A 90 -26.54 -12.77 1.48
N GLN A 91 -26.56 -14.08 1.24
CA GLN A 91 -26.40 -14.63 -0.12
C GLN A 91 -25.14 -14.07 -0.79
N ASN A 92 -25.27 -13.37 -1.92
CA ASN A 92 -24.17 -12.79 -2.67
C ASN A 92 -23.79 -11.37 -2.22
N ILE A 93 -24.34 -10.88 -1.11
CA ILE A 93 -24.05 -9.55 -0.61
C ILE A 93 -23.22 -9.65 0.67
N VAL A 94 -22.09 -8.96 0.70
CA VAL A 94 -21.29 -8.79 1.91
C VAL A 94 -21.67 -7.46 2.56
N VAL A 95 -21.98 -7.50 3.83
CA VAL A 95 -22.40 -6.33 4.62
C VAL A 95 -21.31 -5.97 5.60
N ILE A 96 -20.73 -4.79 5.46
CA ILE A 96 -19.70 -4.27 6.35
C ILE A 96 -20.30 -3.15 7.18
N LYS A 97 -20.33 -3.35 8.51
CA LYS A 97 -20.74 -2.31 9.46
C LYS A 97 -19.50 -1.59 9.97
N THR A 98 -19.55 -0.27 9.98
CA THR A 98 -18.43 0.58 10.41
C THR A 98 -18.85 1.54 11.53
N LEU A 99 -17.87 2.23 12.08
CA LEU A 99 -18.14 3.41 12.90
C LEU A 99 -18.86 4.47 12.05
N PRO A 100 -19.68 5.35 12.67
CA PRO A 100 -20.39 6.39 11.93
C PRO A 100 -19.45 7.23 11.05
N GLY A 101 -19.85 7.47 9.80
CA GLY A 101 -19.09 8.27 8.83
C GLY A 101 -17.93 7.56 8.15
N LEU A 102 -17.65 6.28 8.46
CA LEU A 102 -16.48 5.57 7.96
C LEU A 102 -16.78 4.49 6.90
N ALA A 103 -18.02 4.33 6.49
CA ALA A 103 -18.38 3.34 5.47
C ALA A 103 -17.72 3.64 4.12
N ASN A 104 -17.61 4.90 3.73
CA ASN A 104 -16.93 5.31 2.50
C ASN A 104 -15.44 4.93 2.53
N ALA A 105 -14.77 5.12 3.65
CA ALA A 105 -13.36 4.74 3.82
C ALA A 105 -13.18 3.23 3.66
N ALA A 106 -14.04 2.44 4.28
CA ALA A 106 -14.02 0.97 4.15
C ALA A 106 -14.32 0.52 2.72
N GLY A 107 -15.31 1.12 2.06
CA GLY A 107 -15.64 0.84 0.67
C GLY A 107 -14.50 1.16 -0.29
N SER A 108 -13.86 2.31 -0.12
CA SER A 108 -12.68 2.70 -0.91
C SER A 108 -11.51 1.74 -0.70
N ALA A 109 -11.33 1.26 0.52
CA ALA A 109 -10.31 0.27 0.84
C ALA A 109 -10.56 -1.04 0.07
N VAL A 110 -11.80 -1.52 0.03
CA VAL A 110 -12.17 -2.72 -0.74
C VAL A 110 -11.94 -2.51 -2.23
N ASP A 111 -12.34 -1.37 -2.77
CA ASP A 111 -12.15 -1.07 -4.20
C ASP A 111 -10.66 -1.10 -4.58
N GLY A 112 -9.79 -0.72 -3.67
CA GLY A 112 -8.33 -0.77 -3.88
C GLY A 112 -7.70 -2.15 -3.70
N MET A 113 -8.41 -3.14 -3.18
CA MET A 113 -7.88 -4.48 -2.90
C MET A 113 -7.88 -5.42 -4.11
N ASP A 114 -8.51 -5.06 -5.19
CA ASP A 114 -8.60 -5.93 -6.38
C ASP A 114 -9.26 -7.28 -6.07
N VAL A 115 -10.45 -7.21 -5.48
CA VAL A 115 -11.17 -8.38 -4.95
C VAL A 115 -11.75 -9.24 -6.08
N PRO A 116 -11.41 -10.54 -6.13
CA PRO A 116 -12.00 -11.44 -7.13
C PRO A 116 -13.51 -11.56 -6.96
N TYR A 117 -14.22 -11.65 -8.07
CA TYR A 117 -15.69 -11.85 -8.12
C TYR A 117 -16.51 -10.70 -7.52
N LEU A 118 -15.90 -9.55 -7.22
CA LEU A 118 -16.61 -8.34 -6.84
C LEU A 118 -17.24 -7.69 -8.06
N VAL A 119 -18.56 -7.52 -8.05
CA VAL A 119 -19.30 -6.85 -9.13
C VAL A 119 -19.30 -5.34 -8.93
N GLY A 120 -19.49 -4.90 -7.69
CA GLY A 120 -19.52 -3.49 -7.33
C GLY A 120 -19.74 -3.31 -5.84
N SER A 121 -19.62 -2.05 -5.38
CA SER A 121 -19.80 -1.70 -3.99
C SER A 121 -20.62 -0.41 -3.84
N LEU A 122 -21.29 -0.29 -2.70
CA LEU A 122 -22.05 0.92 -2.34
C LEU A 122 -21.85 1.18 -0.86
N ALA A 123 -21.45 2.38 -0.51
CA ALA A 123 -21.25 2.78 0.87
C ALA A 123 -22.25 3.85 1.30
N GLY A 124 -22.90 3.64 2.44
CA GLY A 124 -23.70 4.64 3.14
C GLY A 124 -22.86 5.36 4.18
N ASP A 125 -23.47 5.70 5.32
CA ASP A 125 -22.77 6.36 6.43
C ASP A 125 -21.95 5.38 7.27
N ASP A 126 -22.60 4.32 7.77
CA ASP A 126 -22.02 3.31 8.67
C ASP A 126 -22.11 1.87 8.12
N THR A 127 -22.54 1.71 6.90
CA THR A 127 -22.73 0.41 6.27
C THR A 127 -22.27 0.45 4.82
N ALA A 128 -21.46 -0.50 4.42
CA ALA A 128 -21.07 -0.72 3.03
C ALA A 128 -21.60 -2.07 2.55
N LEU A 129 -22.12 -2.11 1.34
CA LEU A 129 -22.57 -3.32 0.67
C LEU A 129 -21.64 -3.65 -0.47
N LEU A 130 -21.20 -4.91 -0.52
CA LEU A 130 -20.39 -5.44 -1.61
C LEU A 130 -21.22 -6.47 -2.36
N ILE A 131 -21.38 -6.30 -3.64
CA ILE A 131 -22.14 -7.22 -4.48
C ILE A 131 -21.15 -8.19 -5.12
N MET A 132 -21.26 -9.46 -4.75
CA MET A 132 -20.41 -10.53 -5.26
C MET A 132 -21.12 -11.30 -6.37
N ARG A 133 -20.36 -12.04 -7.19
CA ARG A 133 -20.91 -12.85 -8.28
C ARG A 133 -21.83 -13.96 -7.81
N ASP A 134 -21.52 -14.54 -6.65
CA ASP A 134 -22.25 -15.68 -6.10
C ASP A 134 -22.13 -15.72 -4.57
N THR A 135 -22.91 -16.60 -3.95
CA THR A 135 -22.93 -16.77 -2.49
C THR A 135 -21.61 -17.32 -1.94
N GLU A 136 -20.96 -18.21 -2.66
CA GLU A 136 -19.70 -18.81 -2.26
C GLU A 136 -18.59 -17.74 -2.17
N SER A 137 -18.49 -16.89 -3.18
CA SER A 137 -17.54 -15.76 -3.19
C SER A 137 -17.80 -14.79 -2.04
N ALA A 138 -19.07 -14.53 -1.72
CA ALA A 138 -19.45 -13.67 -0.60
C ALA A 138 -19.03 -14.28 0.74
N LEU A 139 -19.23 -15.57 0.93
CA LEU A 139 -18.80 -16.30 2.12
C LEU A 139 -17.28 -16.26 2.29
N ASP A 140 -16.55 -16.59 1.23
CA ASP A 140 -15.09 -16.62 1.25
C ASP A 140 -14.52 -15.23 1.58
N PHE A 141 -15.05 -14.18 0.96
CA PHE A 141 -14.60 -12.83 1.20
C PHE A 141 -14.95 -12.34 2.63
N THR A 142 -16.12 -12.69 3.13
CA THR A 142 -16.52 -12.40 4.51
C THR A 142 -15.54 -13.02 5.51
N GLU A 143 -15.16 -14.28 5.33
CA GLU A 143 -14.18 -14.95 6.19
C GLU A 143 -12.79 -14.32 6.07
N GLU A 144 -12.39 -13.94 4.87
CA GLU A 144 -11.11 -13.25 4.64
C GLU A 144 -11.06 -11.92 5.39
N ILE A 145 -12.11 -11.10 5.32
CA ILE A 145 -12.19 -9.83 6.06
C ILE A 145 -12.17 -10.07 7.56
N LYS A 146 -12.93 -11.04 8.07
CA LYS A 146 -12.92 -11.39 9.50
C LYS A 146 -11.51 -11.77 9.96
N GLY A 147 -10.75 -12.45 9.14
CA GLY A 147 -9.34 -12.76 9.39
C GLY A 147 -8.46 -11.51 9.51
N MET A 148 -8.72 -10.48 8.70
CA MET A 148 -7.99 -9.22 8.75
C MET A 148 -8.28 -8.40 10.01
N LEU A 149 -9.45 -8.56 10.61
CA LEU A 149 -9.89 -7.82 11.80
C LEU A 149 -9.37 -8.41 13.12
N ARG A 150 -8.81 -9.60 13.09
CA ARG A 150 -8.26 -10.30 14.26
C ARG A 150 -6.86 -9.84 14.63
#